data_58af9aa1c0356a325815e8836c5febda
#
_entry.id   58af9aa1c0356a325815e8836c5febda
#
_cell.length_a   1.000
_cell.length_b   1.000
_cell.length_c   1.000
_cell.angle_alpha   90.00
_cell.angle_beta   90.00
_cell.angle_gamma   90.00
#
_symmetry.space_group_name_H-M   'P 1'
#
loop_
_entity.id
_entity.type
_entity.pdbx_description
1 polymer ?
#
loop_
_entity_poly.entity_id
_entity_poly.type
_entity_poly.pdbx_seq_one_letter_code
_entity_poly.pdbx_strand_id
1 'polypeptide(L)'
;MARLVTLRRALLVPEGLRRVVLGTYSQTRNFATKGKRKSKSDGSESGEENTSKKDLALQQALDQITSQFGKGSIMWFGRSEPPKNVPVVSTGSFALDIALGCGGFPKGRVVEIFGPEASGKTTLALHAIAEAQKQGGYCVFMDAEHALDSSLAKAIGVNTENLLLSQPDCGEQALSLVDTLIRSGSVDVVVVDSVSKVAALVPKSELDGEMGDAHMAMQARLMSQALRKLSHSLSQSQTVLIFINQVRAKLSTFGFGGPTEVTCGGNALKFYASVRLNIRRVGFIKKGEETTGTQVQVKIAKNKLAPPFKTVQFELEFGKGISRESEIIELAVKHKFIKKNGAFYDCNGRKYHGKEALREFLAHNDDVQEELMMKLREKLLEAETDQELKDETTDGEPTQETIPPDSTDEEVFAAAGAYT
;
A
#
# COMPACT_ATOMS: atom_id res chain seq x y z
N MET A 1 50.59 -28.42 -26.64
CA MET A 1 50.32 -29.89 -26.60
C MET A 1 48.92 -30.05 -26.00
N ALA A 2 47.95 -30.26 -26.84
CA ALA A 2 47.15 -31.48 -27.02
C ALA A 2 46.22 -31.71 -25.78
N ARG A 3 44.90 -31.90 -25.88
CA ARG A 3 44.03 -32.49 -26.92
C ARG A 3 42.55 -32.10 -26.66
N LEU A 4 41.84 -31.83 -27.72
CA LEU A 4 40.38 -31.95 -27.85
C LEU A 4 39.86 -33.33 -27.42
N VAL A 5 38.65 -33.36 -26.84
CA VAL A 5 37.70 -34.46 -27.08
C VAL A 5 36.30 -33.91 -27.14
N THR A 6 35.76 -33.92 -28.33
CA THR A 6 34.36 -33.81 -28.72
C THR A 6 33.63 -35.10 -28.40
N LEU A 7 32.40 -35.02 -27.90
CA LEU A 7 31.43 -36.12 -28.00
C LEU A 7 30.03 -35.56 -28.26
N ARG A 8 29.62 -35.61 -29.52
CA ARG A 8 28.25 -35.61 -30.00
C ARG A 8 27.56 -36.90 -29.58
N ARG A 9 26.33 -36.79 -29.09
CA ARG A 9 25.33 -37.85 -29.29
C ARG A 9 23.96 -37.22 -29.52
N ALA A 10 23.53 -37.36 -30.76
CA ALA A 10 22.17 -37.27 -31.19
C ALA A 10 21.47 -38.62 -30.92
N LEU A 11 20.21 -38.58 -30.54
CA LEU A 11 19.26 -39.70 -30.79
C LEU A 11 17.83 -39.17 -30.56
N LEU A 12 17.12 -38.96 -31.69
CA LEU A 12 15.94 -39.74 -32.14
C LEU A 12 14.62 -39.42 -31.39
N VAL A 13 13.81 -38.68 -32.16
CA VAL A 13 12.36 -38.56 -32.02
C VAL A 13 11.71 -39.83 -32.57
N PRO A 14 10.63 -40.33 -32.02
CA PRO A 14 9.64 -41.07 -32.79
C PRO A 14 8.37 -40.26 -33.03
N GLU A 15 8.05 -40.07 -34.29
CA GLU A 15 6.71 -39.74 -34.78
C GLU A 15 5.72 -40.87 -34.47
N GLY A 16 4.51 -40.50 -34.14
CA GLY A 16 3.44 -41.50 -34.11
C GLY A 16 2.08 -40.97 -33.67
N LEU A 17 1.25 -40.72 -34.71
CA LEU A 17 -0.21 -40.82 -34.72
C LEU A 17 -1.08 -39.62 -34.27
N ARG A 18 -1.40 -38.87 -35.28
CA ARG A 18 -2.68 -38.15 -35.42
C ARG A 18 -3.86 -39.11 -35.24
N ARG A 19 -4.79 -38.76 -34.38
CA ARG A 19 -6.20 -39.16 -34.52
C ARG A 19 -7.09 -37.94 -34.24
N VAL A 20 -7.59 -37.41 -35.31
CA VAL A 20 -8.78 -36.55 -35.39
C VAL A 20 -9.98 -37.40 -35.00
N VAL A 21 -10.71 -36.98 -33.96
CA VAL A 21 -12.09 -37.47 -33.73
C VAL A 21 -12.97 -36.23 -33.69
N LEU A 22 -13.65 -36.02 -34.79
CA LEU A 22 -14.87 -35.22 -34.89
C LEU A 22 -15.96 -35.95 -34.13
N GLY A 23 -16.43 -35.36 -33.04
CA GLY A 23 -17.60 -35.80 -32.29
C GLY A 23 -18.69 -34.76 -32.39
N THR A 24 -19.70 -35.11 -33.11
CA THR A 24 -20.93 -34.39 -33.44
C THR A 24 -21.75 -34.05 -32.20
N TYR A 25 -22.19 -32.80 -32.12
CA TYR A 25 -23.26 -32.34 -31.23
C TYR A 25 -24.57 -33.05 -31.60
N SER A 26 -25.17 -33.76 -30.66
CA SER A 26 -26.58 -34.14 -30.74
C SER A 26 -27.36 -33.41 -29.64
N GLN A 27 -28.18 -32.48 -30.06
CA GLN A 27 -29.27 -31.92 -29.25
C GLN A 27 -30.34 -32.98 -29.07
N THR A 28 -30.63 -33.36 -27.87
CA THR A 28 -31.89 -34.03 -27.54
C THR A 28 -32.78 -33.09 -26.71
N ARG A 29 -33.73 -32.51 -27.44
CA ARG A 29 -34.93 -31.93 -26.82
C ARG A 29 -35.83 -33.08 -26.35
N ASN A 30 -36.16 -33.14 -25.09
CA ASN A 30 -37.27 -33.94 -24.64
C ASN A 30 -38.43 -33.03 -24.23
N PHE A 31 -39.50 -33.25 -24.94
CA PHE A 31 -40.82 -32.62 -24.77
C PHE A 31 -41.56 -33.20 -23.58
N ALA A 32 -42.35 -32.35 -23.01
CA ALA A 32 -43.30 -32.57 -21.90
C ALA A 32 -44.31 -33.70 -22.11
N THR A 33 -44.65 -34.41 -21.08
CA THR A 33 -45.91 -35.07 -20.92
C THR A 33 -46.66 -34.55 -19.68
N LYS A 34 -47.88 -34.06 -19.98
CA LYS A 34 -48.91 -33.67 -19.02
C LYS A 34 -49.40 -34.87 -18.19
N GLY A 35 -49.58 -34.67 -16.90
CA GLY A 35 -50.37 -35.63 -16.14
C GLY A 35 -50.63 -35.29 -14.69
N LYS A 36 -51.79 -34.72 -14.44
CA LYS A 36 -52.62 -34.79 -13.21
C LYS A 36 -52.27 -34.08 -11.92
N ARG A 37 -53.06 -33.05 -11.67
CA ARG A 37 -53.32 -32.46 -10.34
C ARG A 37 -53.80 -33.54 -9.34
N LYS A 38 -53.22 -33.51 -8.15
CA LYS A 38 -53.90 -33.81 -6.88
C LYS A 38 -53.43 -32.85 -5.80
N SER A 39 -54.39 -32.35 -5.08
CA SER A 39 -54.37 -31.27 -4.12
C SER A 39 -53.91 -31.71 -2.74
N LYS A 40 -53.28 -30.73 -2.02
CA LYS A 40 -53.23 -30.47 -0.57
C LYS A 40 -52.51 -31.47 0.35
N SER A 41 -51.45 -31.03 0.99
CA SER A 41 -51.43 -30.61 2.40
C SER A 41 -50.03 -30.20 2.83
N ASP A 42 -50.01 -29.12 3.55
CA ASP A 42 -49.10 -28.63 4.59
C ASP A 42 -47.61 -28.52 4.33
N GLY A 43 -47.22 -27.24 4.51
CA GLY A 43 -45.95 -26.62 4.55
C GLY A 43 -45.13 -27.06 5.76
N SER A 44 -43.88 -27.28 5.46
CA SER A 44 -42.64 -27.02 6.19
C SER A 44 -41.41 -27.73 5.62
N GLU A 45 -41.56 -28.67 4.68
CA GLU A 45 -40.42 -29.41 4.10
C GLU A 45 -39.73 -28.74 2.86
N SER A 46 -40.30 -27.65 2.32
CA SER A 46 -39.80 -27.03 1.10
C SER A 46 -38.51 -26.18 1.30
N GLY A 47 -38.17 -25.84 2.54
CA GLY A 47 -36.96 -25.04 2.85
C GLY A 47 -35.68 -25.87 2.86
N GLU A 48 -35.69 -27.04 3.45
CA GLU A 48 -34.52 -27.91 3.60
C GLU A 48 -34.12 -28.61 2.30
N GLU A 49 -35.08 -29.08 1.48
CA GLU A 49 -34.76 -29.65 0.17
C GLU A 49 -34.16 -28.64 -0.82
N ASN A 50 -34.56 -27.38 -0.77
CA ASN A 50 -34.02 -26.33 -1.63
C ASN A 50 -32.60 -25.87 -1.21
N THR A 51 -32.32 -25.86 0.09
CA THR A 51 -30.95 -25.58 0.59
C THR A 51 -30.01 -26.72 0.22
N SER A 52 -30.40 -27.96 0.38
CA SER A 52 -29.63 -29.15 -0.02
C SER A 52 -29.31 -29.16 -1.53
N LYS A 53 -30.25 -28.79 -2.40
CA LYS A 53 -30.00 -28.69 -3.87
C LYS A 53 -29.07 -27.55 -4.25
N LYS A 54 -29.14 -26.41 -3.57
CA LYS A 54 -28.22 -25.29 -3.77
C LYS A 54 -26.81 -25.63 -3.30
N ASP A 55 -26.67 -26.31 -2.17
CA ASP A 55 -25.38 -26.72 -1.63
C ASP A 55 -24.70 -27.74 -2.55
N LEU A 56 -25.44 -28.69 -3.09
CA LEU A 56 -24.91 -29.67 -4.03
C LEU A 56 -24.48 -29.04 -5.36
N ALA A 57 -25.25 -28.08 -5.88
CA ALA A 57 -24.90 -27.33 -7.08
C ALA A 57 -23.66 -26.47 -6.86
N LEU A 58 -23.53 -25.84 -5.66
CA LEU A 58 -22.37 -25.06 -5.29
C LEU A 58 -21.12 -25.96 -5.17
N GLN A 59 -21.24 -27.13 -4.55
CA GLN A 59 -20.14 -28.08 -4.44
C GLN A 59 -19.64 -28.51 -5.82
N GLN A 60 -20.53 -28.85 -6.75
CA GLN A 60 -20.18 -29.20 -8.11
C GLN A 60 -19.46 -28.05 -8.83
N ALA A 61 -19.91 -26.79 -8.64
CA ALA A 61 -19.25 -25.62 -9.20
C ALA A 61 -17.84 -25.43 -8.60
N LEU A 62 -17.67 -25.62 -7.30
CA LEU A 62 -16.38 -25.53 -6.62
C LEU A 62 -15.41 -26.61 -7.11
N ASP A 63 -15.89 -27.84 -7.31
CA ASP A 63 -15.10 -28.95 -7.83
C ASP A 63 -14.68 -28.67 -9.28
N GLN A 64 -15.58 -28.12 -10.10
CA GLN A 64 -15.25 -27.70 -11.48
C GLN A 64 -14.22 -26.61 -11.52
N ILE A 65 -14.34 -25.57 -10.68
CA ILE A 65 -13.36 -24.47 -10.57
C ILE A 65 -12.00 -25.04 -10.14
N THR A 66 -12.00 -25.88 -9.12
CA THR A 66 -10.76 -26.50 -8.61
C THR A 66 -10.06 -27.39 -9.65
N SER A 67 -10.83 -28.10 -10.48
CA SER A 67 -10.28 -28.92 -11.58
C SER A 67 -9.73 -28.08 -12.73
N GLN A 68 -10.34 -26.93 -13.05
CA GLN A 68 -9.91 -26.06 -14.15
C GLN A 68 -8.77 -25.11 -13.76
N PHE A 69 -8.79 -24.56 -12.55
CA PHE A 69 -7.88 -23.49 -12.13
C PHE A 69 -6.90 -23.91 -11.03
N GLY A 70 -7.02 -25.13 -10.50
CA GLY A 70 -6.15 -25.67 -9.46
C GLY A 70 -6.69 -25.41 -8.04
N LYS A 71 -6.07 -26.11 -7.08
CA LYS A 71 -6.39 -25.97 -5.64
C LYS A 71 -6.04 -24.56 -5.17
N GLY A 72 -6.96 -23.93 -4.43
CA GLY A 72 -6.76 -22.60 -3.87
C GLY A 72 -7.26 -21.45 -4.76
N SER A 73 -7.77 -21.72 -5.98
CA SER A 73 -8.38 -20.72 -6.85
C SER A 73 -9.65 -20.12 -6.28
N ILE A 74 -10.35 -20.87 -5.44
CA ILE A 74 -11.50 -20.43 -4.66
C ILE A 74 -11.45 -21.07 -3.27
N MET A 75 -11.79 -20.30 -2.23
CA MET A 75 -11.84 -20.77 -0.85
C MET A 75 -12.90 -20.05 -0.04
N TRP A 76 -13.39 -20.67 1.01
CA TRP A 76 -14.30 -20.04 1.95
C TRP A 76 -13.53 -19.06 2.84
N PHE A 77 -13.89 -17.79 2.82
CA PHE A 77 -13.20 -16.75 3.58
C PHE A 77 -13.23 -16.99 5.10
N GLY A 78 -14.34 -17.42 5.64
CA GLY A 78 -14.49 -17.66 7.08
C GLY A 78 -14.09 -19.07 7.56
N ARG A 79 -13.78 -20.02 6.65
CA ARG A 79 -13.33 -21.38 7.00
C ARG A 79 -11.82 -21.57 6.85
N SER A 80 -11.16 -20.65 6.15
CA SER A 80 -9.69 -20.55 6.14
C SER A 80 -9.28 -19.88 7.45
N GLU A 81 -8.16 -20.28 8.03
CA GLU A 81 -7.57 -19.50 9.12
C GLU A 81 -7.49 -18.04 8.67
N PRO A 82 -7.88 -17.04 9.50
CA PRO A 82 -7.73 -15.65 9.15
C PRO A 82 -6.28 -15.44 8.71
N PRO A 83 -6.01 -14.65 7.67
CA PRO A 83 -4.65 -14.43 7.21
C PRO A 83 -3.83 -13.94 8.40
N LYS A 84 -2.99 -14.83 8.93
CA LYS A 84 -2.04 -14.50 9.99
C LYS A 84 -1.32 -13.25 9.56
N ASN A 85 -1.28 -12.26 10.42
CA ASN A 85 -0.68 -10.94 10.30
C ASN A 85 0.08 -10.71 8.99
N VAL A 86 -0.43 -9.80 8.17
CA VAL A 86 0.25 -9.42 6.92
C VAL A 86 1.67 -9.03 7.27
N PRO A 87 2.71 -9.64 6.67
CA PRO A 87 4.08 -9.27 6.95
C PRO A 87 4.29 -7.80 6.57
N VAL A 88 4.99 -7.06 7.42
CA VAL A 88 5.19 -5.62 7.28
C VAL A 88 6.67 -5.24 7.39
N VAL A 89 6.98 -4.05 6.90
CA VAL A 89 8.23 -3.33 7.15
C VAL A 89 7.88 -2.10 7.97
N SER A 90 8.55 -1.87 9.10
CA SER A 90 8.35 -0.67 9.91
C SER A 90 8.61 0.60 9.08
N THR A 91 7.85 1.63 9.32
CA THR A 91 8.04 2.94 8.69
C THR A 91 9.22 3.72 9.27
N GLY A 92 9.77 3.26 10.41
CA GLY A 92 10.75 3.96 11.23
C GLY A 92 10.14 4.95 12.23
N SER A 93 8.83 5.26 12.10
CA SER A 93 8.06 6.03 13.08
C SER A 93 7.13 5.09 13.82
N PHE A 94 7.31 5.00 15.14
CA PHE A 94 6.49 4.17 16.01
C PHE A 94 5.01 4.59 16.02
N ALA A 95 4.76 5.90 16.02
CA ALA A 95 3.42 6.45 15.97
C ALA A 95 2.71 6.11 14.66
N LEU A 96 3.44 6.16 13.53
CA LEU A 96 2.87 5.84 12.22
C LEU A 96 2.60 4.33 12.07
N ASP A 97 3.49 3.48 12.57
CA ASP A 97 3.32 2.03 12.55
C ASP A 97 2.03 1.60 13.29
N ILE A 98 1.77 2.19 14.46
CA ILE A 98 0.53 1.98 15.20
C ILE A 98 -0.68 2.52 14.44
N ALA A 99 -0.59 3.75 13.93
CA ALA A 99 -1.71 4.36 13.22
C ALA A 99 -2.11 3.59 11.95
N LEU A 100 -1.16 2.90 11.31
CA LEU A 100 -1.42 2.00 10.18
C LEU A 100 -2.21 0.75 10.57
N GLY A 101 -2.27 0.39 11.86
CA GLY A 101 -3.02 -0.74 12.38
C GLY A 101 -2.43 -2.12 12.07
N CYS A 102 -1.54 -2.23 11.08
CA CYS A 102 -0.83 -3.46 10.74
C CYS A 102 0.63 -3.47 11.20
N GLY A 103 1.11 -2.39 11.81
CA GLY A 103 2.46 -2.28 12.38
C GLY A 103 3.55 -1.84 11.40
N GLY A 104 3.19 -1.33 10.22
CA GLY A 104 4.15 -0.83 9.23
C GLY A 104 3.62 -0.84 7.80
N PHE A 105 4.52 -0.77 6.83
CA PHE A 105 4.17 -0.89 5.41
C PHE A 105 3.95 -2.36 5.03
N PRO A 106 2.78 -2.71 4.46
CA PRO A 106 2.45 -4.10 4.14
C PRO A 106 3.29 -4.64 2.98
N LYS A 107 3.91 -5.81 3.17
CA LYS A 107 4.65 -6.50 2.11
C LYS A 107 3.72 -7.00 0.99
N GLY A 108 4.23 -7.06 -0.23
CA GLY A 108 3.45 -7.44 -1.42
C GLY A 108 2.45 -6.36 -1.86
N ARG A 109 2.61 -5.11 -1.45
CA ARG A 109 1.66 -4.02 -1.69
C ARG A 109 2.33 -2.74 -2.18
N VAL A 110 1.51 -1.92 -2.83
CA VAL A 110 1.89 -0.56 -3.24
C VAL A 110 1.54 0.43 -2.14
N VAL A 111 2.50 1.28 -1.79
CA VAL A 111 2.37 2.41 -0.87
C VAL A 111 2.65 3.70 -1.63
N GLU A 112 1.85 4.72 -1.47
CA GLU A 112 2.10 6.07 -1.99
C GLU A 112 2.32 7.05 -0.84
N ILE A 113 3.47 7.74 -0.85
CA ILE A 113 3.79 8.85 0.04
C ILE A 113 3.72 10.13 -0.79
N PHE A 114 2.78 11.02 -0.48
CA PHE A 114 2.60 12.25 -1.26
C PHE A 114 2.46 13.47 -0.37
N GLY A 115 2.84 14.63 -0.90
CA GLY A 115 2.78 15.89 -0.19
C GLY A 115 3.63 16.98 -0.84
N PRO A 116 3.64 18.19 -0.27
CA PRO A 116 4.42 19.32 -0.74
C PRO A 116 5.93 19.04 -0.74
N GLU A 117 6.70 19.92 -1.35
CA GLU A 117 8.16 19.88 -1.29
C GLU A 117 8.64 20.09 0.15
N ALA A 118 9.82 19.55 0.45
CA ALA A 118 10.45 19.62 1.77
C ALA A 118 9.56 19.19 2.95
N SER A 119 8.65 18.23 2.73
CA SER A 119 7.77 17.68 3.76
C SER A 119 8.29 16.40 4.41
N GLY A 120 9.46 15.87 3.98
CA GLY A 120 10.07 14.67 4.55
C GLY A 120 9.67 13.35 3.89
N LYS A 121 9.14 13.38 2.66
CA LYS A 121 8.75 12.16 1.91
C LYS A 121 9.91 11.18 1.73
N THR A 122 11.00 11.66 1.16
CA THR A 122 12.22 10.87 0.92
C THR A 122 12.83 10.39 2.24
N THR A 123 12.83 11.23 3.27
CA THR A 123 13.29 10.88 4.60
C THR A 123 12.51 9.70 5.20
N LEU A 124 11.17 9.73 5.12
CA LEU A 124 10.32 8.62 5.57
C LEU A 124 10.59 7.32 4.80
N ALA A 125 10.78 7.40 3.49
CA ALA A 125 11.12 6.25 2.66
C ALA A 125 12.51 5.66 3.01
N LEU A 126 13.50 6.51 3.31
CA LEU A 126 14.83 6.07 3.76
C LEU A 126 14.77 5.38 5.12
N HIS A 127 13.92 5.84 6.05
CA HIS A 127 13.69 5.12 7.30
C HIS A 127 13.12 3.72 7.07
N ALA A 128 12.15 3.57 6.17
CA ALA A 128 11.62 2.25 5.82
C ALA A 128 12.69 1.33 5.21
N ILE A 129 13.59 1.86 4.39
CA ILE A 129 14.76 1.13 3.88
C ILE A 129 15.66 0.69 5.03
N ALA A 130 16.01 1.59 5.96
CA ALA A 130 16.85 1.27 7.10
C ALA A 130 16.24 0.17 7.97
N GLU A 131 14.93 0.23 8.24
CA GLU A 131 14.23 -0.80 9.02
C GLU A 131 14.18 -2.15 8.27
N ALA A 132 14.02 -2.17 6.95
CA ALA A 132 14.08 -3.39 6.15
C ALA A 132 15.49 -4.02 6.17
N GLN A 133 16.54 -3.20 6.05
CA GLN A 133 17.92 -3.66 6.08
C GLN A 133 18.32 -4.21 7.47
N LYS A 134 17.79 -3.66 8.57
CA LYS A 134 17.98 -4.23 9.93
C LYS A 134 17.44 -5.66 10.04
N GLN A 135 16.44 -6.01 9.24
CA GLN A 135 15.90 -7.36 9.15
C GLN A 135 16.66 -8.25 8.13
N GLY A 136 17.76 -7.77 7.57
CA GLY A 136 18.55 -8.46 6.55
C GLY A 136 17.97 -8.37 5.13
N GLY A 137 16.99 -7.45 4.90
CA GLY A 137 16.34 -7.27 3.60
C GLY A 137 17.18 -6.51 2.60
N TYR A 138 17.04 -6.86 1.32
CA TYR A 138 17.62 -6.11 0.21
C TYR A 138 16.68 -4.98 -0.23
N CYS A 139 17.24 -3.80 -0.45
CA CYS A 139 16.49 -2.61 -0.80
C CYS A 139 17.02 -1.94 -2.06
N VAL A 140 16.10 -1.31 -2.80
CA VAL A 140 16.40 -0.60 -4.04
C VAL A 140 15.84 0.81 -3.97
N PHE A 141 16.63 1.80 -4.38
CA PHE A 141 16.20 3.18 -4.53
C PHE A 141 16.32 3.61 -5.99
N MET A 142 15.19 3.93 -6.61
CA MET A 142 15.10 4.46 -7.97
C MET A 142 15.07 5.98 -7.89
N ASP A 143 16.22 6.62 -8.10
CA ASP A 143 16.39 8.07 -7.99
C ASP A 143 16.26 8.75 -9.36
N ALA A 144 15.04 9.07 -9.75
CA ALA A 144 14.77 9.82 -10.98
C ALA A 144 14.99 11.34 -10.82
N GLU A 145 15.13 11.83 -9.59
CA GLU A 145 15.41 13.25 -9.31
C GLU A 145 16.90 13.56 -9.23
N HIS A 146 17.75 12.54 -9.11
CA HIS A 146 19.18 12.65 -8.89
C HIS A 146 19.53 13.48 -7.64
N ALA A 147 18.74 13.31 -6.59
CA ALA A 147 18.76 14.15 -5.39
C ALA A 147 19.00 13.36 -4.09
N LEU A 148 19.36 12.07 -4.19
CA LEU A 148 19.62 11.25 -3.02
C LEU A 148 20.91 11.67 -2.31
N ASP A 149 20.77 12.15 -1.07
CA ASP A 149 21.91 12.47 -0.20
C ASP A 149 22.36 11.20 0.55
N SER A 150 23.55 10.73 0.22
CA SER A 150 24.17 9.55 0.84
C SER A 150 24.55 9.80 2.30
N SER A 151 24.85 11.05 2.69
CA SER A 151 25.19 11.42 4.06
C SER A 151 23.98 11.32 4.94
N LEU A 152 22.83 11.84 4.48
CA LEU A 152 21.55 11.73 5.18
C LEU A 152 21.10 10.26 5.28
N ALA A 153 21.25 9.50 4.20
CA ALA A 153 20.90 8.07 4.22
C ALA A 153 21.69 7.31 5.28
N LYS A 154 23.02 7.54 5.37
CA LYS A 154 23.87 6.94 6.41
C LYS A 154 23.50 7.40 7.81
N ALA A 155 23.18 8.67 7.99
CA ALA A 155 22.79 9.23 9.29
C ALA A 155 21.44 8.64 9.79
N ILE A 156 20.53 8.33 8.90
CA ILE A 156 19.26 7.62 9.20
C ILE A 156 19.51 6.15 9.59
N GLY A 157 20.66 5.59 9.21
CA GLY A 157 21.01 4.20 9.46
C GLY A 157 20.88 3.28 8.26
N VAL A 158 20.76 3.84 7.06
CA VAL A 158 20.78 3.04 5.82
C VAL A 158 22.22 2.56 5.56
N ASN A 159 22.36 1.25 5.36
CA ASN A 159 23.61 0.68 4.84
C ASN A 159 23.69 0.96 3.34
N THR A 160 24.47 1.99 2.98
CA THR A 160 24.60 2.41 1.58
C THR A 160 25.36 1.43 0.71
N GLU A 161 26.18 0.53 1.29
CA GLU A 161 26.90 -0.51 0.56
C GLU A 161 25.95 -1.62 0.08
N ASN A 162 24.87 -1.85 0.83
CA ASN A 162 23.84 -2.85 0.51
C ASN A 162 22.57 -2.23 -0.09
N LEU A 163 22.59 -0.95 -0.46
CA LEU A 163 21.50 -0.28 -1.14
C LEU A 163 21.76 -0.26 -2.64
N LEU A 164 20.87 -0.88 -3.41
CA LEU A 164 20.91 -0.78 -4.87
C LEU A 164 20.34 0.58 -5.31
N LEU A 165 21.14 1.36 -6.01
CA LEU A 165 20.75 2.65 -6.57
C LEU A 165 20.62 2.54 -8.08
N SER A 166 19.52 3.03 -8.64
CA SER A 166 19.32 3.17 -10.08
C SER A 166 18.85 4.58 -10.42
N GLN A 167 19.42 5.15 -11.48
CA GLN A 167 19.08 6.46 -12.00
C GLN A 167 18.64 6.31 -13.46
N PRO A 168 17.37 5.99 -13.71
CA PRO A 168 16.87 5.71 -15.04
C PRO A 168 16.71 6.97 -15.90
N ASP A 169 17.04 6.87 -17.18
CA ASP A 169 16.89 7.97 -18.15
C ASP A 169 15.46 8.09 -18.69
N CYS A 170 14.65 7.03 -18.62
CA CYS A 170 13.25 7.07 -19.06
C CYS A 170 12.32 6.29 -18.12
N GLY A 171 11.04 6.72 -18.10
CA GLY A 171 10.03 6.17 -17.20
C GLY A 171 9.70 4.70 -17.46
N GLU A 172 9.71 4.27 -18.72
CA GLU A 172 9.47 2.87 -19.11
C GLU A 172 10.59 1.96 -18.61
N GLN A 173 11.83 2.41 -18.74
CA GLN A 173 13.00 1.68 -18.21
C GLN A 173 12.93 1.56 -16.70
N ALA A 174 12.60 2.65 -15.98
CA ALA A 174 12.43 2.64 -14.53
C ALA A 174 11.42 1.58 -14.09
N LEU A 175 10.22 1.62 -14.67
CA LEU A 175 9.14 0.70 -14.31
C LEU A 175 9.42 -0.76 -14.74
N SER A 176 10.17 -0.97 -15.82
CA SER A 176 10.61 -2.31 -16.24
C SER A 176 11.66 -2.89 -15.28
N LEU A 177 12.61 -2.07 -14.82
CA LEU A 177 13.58 -2.47 -13.79
C LEU A 177 12.88 -2.84 -12.49
N VAL A 178 11.93 -2.02 -12.03
CA VAL A 178 11.10 -2.30 -10.85
C VAL A 178 10.38 -3.64 -10.99
N ASP A 179 9.73 -3.92 -12.13
CA ASP A 179 9.03 -5.18 -12.37
C ASP A 179 9.99 -6.39 -12.33
N THR A 180 11.18 -6.25 -12.91
CA THR A 180 12.20 -7.31 -12.90
C THR A 180 12.69 -7.60 -11.48
N LEU A 181 12.95 -6.57 -10.68
CA LEU A 181 13.38 -6.69 -9.29
C LEU A 181 12.31 -7.33 -8.40
N ILE A 182 11.05 -6.92 -8.55
CA ILE A 182 9.93 -7.51 -7.81
C ILE A 182 9.77 -8.98 -8.16
N ARG A 183 9.85 -9.34 -9.45
CA ARG A 183 9.72 -10.74 -9.90
C ARG A 183 10.87 -11.63 -9.45
N SER A 184 12.03 -11.07 -9.14
CA SER A 184 13.13 -11.86 -8.58
C SER A 184 12.81 -12.44 -7.19
N GLY A 185 11.85 -11.81 -6.47
CA GLY A 185 11.46 -12.22 -5.11
C GLY A 185 12.54 -11.98 -4.04
N SER A 186 13.67 -11.36 -4.42
CA SER A 186 14.84 -11.18 -3.54
C SER A 186 14.89 -9.81 -2.88
N VAL A 187 13.97 -8.90 -3.24
CA VAL A 187 13.98 -7.51 -2.77
C VAL A 187 12.80 -7.27 -1.83
N ASP A 188 13.07 -6.70 -0.65
CA ASP A 188 12.06 -6.41 0.35
C ASP A 188 11.41 -5.04 0.16
N VAL A 189 12.18 -4.02 -0.20
CA VAL A 189 11.68 -2.66 -0.40
C VAL A 189 12.23 -2.08 -1.69
N VAL A 190 11.33 -1.54 -2.51
CA VAL A 190 11.67 -0.73 -3.69
C VAL A 190 11.04 0.64 -3.51
N VAL A 191 11.86 1.69 -3.53
CA VAL A 191 11.43 3.10 -3.51
C VAL A 191 11.59 3.70 -4.87
N VAL A 192 10.59 4.43 -5.36
CA VAL A 192 10.63 5.20 -6.62
C VAL A 192 10.45 6.68 -6.30
N ASP A 193 11.50 7.46 -6.44
CA ASP A 193 11.51 8.92 -6.20
C ASP A 193 11.91 9.68 -7.48
N SER A 194 11.01 10.37 -8.13
CA SER A 194 9.60 10.54 -7.84
C SER A 194 8.75 10.13 -9.06
N VAL A 195 7.49 9.79 -8.79
CA VAL A 195 6.51 9.46 -9.85
C VAL A 195 6.37 10.58 -10.88
N SER A 196 6.44 11.83 -10.43
CA SER A 196 6.35 13.00 -11.32
C SER A 196 7.47 13.03 -12.35
N LYS A 197 8.69 12.65 -11.98
CA LYS A 197 9.85 12.57 -12.88
C LYS A 197 9.77 11.32 -13.76
N VAL A 198 9.54 10.15 -13.16
CA VAL A 198 9.38 8.89 -13.92
C VAL A 198 8.30 9.00 -14.98
N ALA A 199 7.16 9.62 -14.65
CA ALA A 199 6.09 9.86 -15.60
C ALA A 199 6.44 10.92 -16.65
N ALA A 200 7.33 11.88 -16.32
CA ALA A 200 7.74 12.94 -17.23
C ALA A 200 8.93 12.53 -18.15
N LEU A 201 9.65 11.46 -17.82
CA LEU A 201 10.72 10.89 -18.64
C LEU A 201 10.09 10.20 -19.86
N VAL A 202 9.85 10.98 -20.90
CA VAL A 202 9.27 10.51 -22.19
C VAL A 202 10.36 9.76 -22.96
N PRO A 203 10.02 8.74 -23.78
CA PRO A 203 10.97 8.09 -24.69
C PRO A 203 11.68 9.10 -25.56
N LYS A 204 12.98 8.93 -25.77
CA LYS A 204 13.81 9.82 -26.60
C LYS A 204 13.26 10.04 -28.02
N SER A 205 12.46 9.11 -28.53
CA SER A 205 11.84 9.18 -29.86
C SER A 205 10.71 10.21 -29.99
N GLU A 206 10.24 10.80 -28.88
CA GLU A 206 9.08 11.71 -28.87
C GLU A 206 9.44 13.10 -28.33
N LEU A 207 10.72 13.39 -28.09
CA LEU A 207 11.18 14.70 -27.60
C LEU A 207 11.03 15.84 -28.61
N ASP A 208 10.79 15.53 -29.88
CA ASP A 208 10.67 16.51 -30.97
C ASP A 208 9.24 17.00 -31.21
N GLY A 209 8.26 16.62 -30.37
CA GLY A 209 6.85 17.01 -30.49
C GLY A 209 6.46 18.18 -29.58
N GLU A 210 5.38 18.90 -29.95
CA GLU A 210 4.85 20.02 -29.16
C GLU A 210 4.43 19.58 -27.76
N MET A 211 4.91 20.32 -26.74
CA MET A 211 4.58 20.10 -25.33
C MET A 211 3.15 20.56 -25.03
N GLY A 212 2.22 19.61 -24.85
CA GLY A 212 0.83 19.92 -24.57
C GLY A 212 0.10 18.83 -23.75
N ASP A 213 -1.21 18.86 -23.76
CA ASP A 213 -2.12 17.96 -23.04
C ASP A 213 -1.92 16.46 -23.37
N ALA A 214 -1.37 16.17 -24.55
CA ALA A 214 -1.00 14.82 -24.98
C ALA A 214 -0.01 14.13 -24.01
N HIS A 215 0.93 14.88 -23.45
CA HIS A 215 1.92 14.33 -22.50
C HIS A 215 1.30 13.90 -21.17
N MET A 216 0.31 14.63 -20.64
CA MET A 216 -0.38 14.24 -19.40
C MET A 216 -1.17 12.95 -19.57
N ALA A 217 -1.84 12.79 -20.71
CA ALA A 217 -2.58 11.57 -21.01
C ALA A 217 -1.64 10.36 -21.17
N MET A 218 -0.50 10.54 -21.81
CA MET A 218 0.53 9.52 -21.98
C MET A 218 1.14 9.08 -20.65
N GLN A 219 1.48 10.02 -19.77
CA GLN A 219 1.96 9.74 -18.42
C GLN A 219 0.97 8.89 -17.61
N ALA A 220 -0.31 9.25 -17.66
CA ALA A 220 -1.36 8.50 -16.98
C ALA A 220 -1.55 7.09 -17.56
N ARG A 221 -1.41 6.94 -18.89
CA ARG A 221 -1.49 5.65 -19.57
C ARG A 221 -0.31 4.74 -19.21
N LEU A 222 0.91 5.27 -19.24
CA LEU A 222 2.12 4.55 -18.82
C LEU A 222 1.98 4.02 -17.39
N MET A 223 1.62 4.90 -16.45
CA MET A 223 1.42 4.51 -15.05
C MET A 223 0.31 3.46 -14.90
N SER A 224 -0.79 3.59 -15.64
CA SER A 224 -1.89 2.62 -15.56
C SER A 224 -1.48 1.23 -16.06
N GLN A 225 -0.73 1.16 -17.15
CA GLN A 225 -0.23 -0.09 -17.71
C GLN A 225 0.81 -0.74 -16.80
N ALA A 226 1.76 0.05 -16.31
CA ALA A 226 2.80 -0.42 -15.41
C ALA A 226 2.24 -0.93 -14.08
N LEU A 227 1.35 -0.17 -13.43
CA LEU A 227 0.77 -0.56 -12.15
C LEU A 227 -0.08 -1.84 -12.25
N ARG A 228 -0.77 -2.05 -13.38
CA ARG A 228 -1.49 -3.31 -13.61
C ARG A 228 -0.53 -4.50 -13.64
N LYS A 229 0.62 -4.36 -14.35
CA LYS A 229 1.65 -5.39 -14.42
C LYS A 229 2.33 -5.61 -13.07
N LEU A 230 2.75 -4.53 -12.43
CA LEU A 230 3.39 -4.55 -11.11
C LEU A 230 2.49 -5.14 -10.02
N SER A 231 1.18 -4.88 -10.06
CA SER A 231 0.23 -5.45 -9.11
C SER A 231 0.19 -6.98 -9.16
N HIS A 232 0.32 -7.57 -10.35
CA HIS A 232 0.41 -9.02 -10.49
C HIS A 232 1.72 -9.55 -9.93
N SER A 233 2.85 -8.93 -10.26
CA SER A 233 4.17 -9.32 -9.75
C SER A 233 4.25 -9.18 -8.23
N LEU A 234 3.70 -8.09 -7.66
CA LEU A 234 3.65 -7.85 -6.22
C LEU A 234 2.80 -8.88 -5.47
N SER A 235 1.69 -9.36 -6.07
CA SER A 235 0.85 -10.36 -5.41
C SER A 235 1.56 -11.69 -5.16
N GLN A 236 2.64 -11.96 -5.89
CA GLN A 236 3.47 -13.17 -5.77
C GLN A 236 4.77 -12.94 -5.02
N SER A 237 5.13 -11.69 -4.74
CA SER A 237 6.33 -11.29 -4.02
C SER A 237 5.99 -10.72 -2.64
N GLN A 238 6.98 -10.67 -1.77
CA GLN A 238 6.89 -10.01 -0.46
C GLN A 238 7.48 -8.60 -0.48
N THR A 239 7.63 -8.00 -1.65
CA THR A 239 8.24 -6.68 -1.83
C THR A 239 7.26 -5.56 -1.47
N VAL A 240 7.68 -4.58 -0.68
CA VAL A 240 6.97 -3.30 -0.50
C VAL A 240 7.40 -2.36 -1.61
N LEU A 241 6.46 -1.87 -2.40
CA LEU A 241 6.73 -0.86 -3.44
C LEU A 241 6.23 0.51 -2.99
N ILE A 242 7.16 1.42 -2.72
CA ILE A 242 6.89 2.78 -2.25
C ILE A 242 7.06 3.76 -3.42
N PHE A 243 6.01 4.48 -3.73
CA PHE A 243 6.04 5.60 -4.67
C PHE A 243 6.04 6.93 -3.91
N ILE A 244 7.03 7.76 -4.17
CA ILE A 244 7.05 9.15 -3.69
C ILE A 244 6.43 10.04 -4.77
N ASN A 245 5.46 10.86 -4.37
CA ASN A 245 4.72 11.70 -5.30
C ASN A 245 4.62 13.15 -4.80
N GLN A 246 4.63 14.08 -5.74
CA GLN A 246 4.45 15.49 -5.47
C GLN A 246 2.98 15.87 -5.67
N VAL A 247 2.53 16.90 -4.95
CA VAL A 247 1.23 17.52 -5.18
C VAL A 247 1.37 18.79 -6.00
N ARG A 248 0.41 19.02 -6.88
CA ARG A 248 0.29 20.24 -7.68
C ARG A 248 -1.07 20.86 -7.44
N ALA A 249 -1.13 22.19 -7.38
CA ALA A 249 -2.38 22.90 -7.32
C ALA A 249 -3.08 22.83 -8.70
N LYS A 250 -4.30 22.33 -8.73
CA LYS A 250 -5.19 22.43 -9.89
C LYS A 250 -6.05 23.66 -9.70
N LEU A 251 -5.90 24.65 -10.58
CA LEU A 251 -6.81 25.79 -10.62
C LEU A 251 -8.19 25.28 -11.04
N SER A 252 -9.20 25.45 -10.19
CA SER A 252 -10.57 25.17 -10.56
C SER A 252 -11.04 26.24 -11.55
N THR A 253 -11.55 25.82 -12.68
CA THR A 253 -12.04 26.70 -13.75
C THR A 253 -13.36 27.38 -13.36
N PHE A 254 -14.04 26.92 -12.31
CA PHE A 254 -15.28 27.49 -11.76
C PHE A 254 -15.05 28.05 -10.36
N GLY A 255 -15.30 29.30 -10.18
CA GLY A 255 -14.89 30.20 -9.11
C GLY A 255 -15.39 29.97 -7.67
N PHE A 256 -15.82 28.80 -7.26
CA PHE A 256 -16.28 28.48 -5.90
C PHE A 256 -15.57 27.39 -5.16
N GLY A 257 -14.45 26.85 -5.67
CA GLY A 257 -13.62 25.87 -4.96
C GLY A 257 -12.19 26.38 -4.83
N GLY A 258 -11.61 26.35 -3.64
CA GLY A 258 -10.20 26.64 -3.43
C GLY A 258 -9.30 25.70 -4.25
N PRO A 259 -7.98 25.96 -4.34
CA PRO A 259 -7.07 25.14 -5.13
C PRO A 259 -7.10 23.68 -4.65
N THR A 260 -7.54 22.79 -5.55
CA THR A 260 -7.56 21.35 -5.27
C THR A 260 -6.18 20.78 -5.53
N GLU A 261 -5.56 20.17 -4.51
CA GLU A 261 -4.27 19.52 -4.67
C GLU A 261 -4.43 18.16 -5.37
N VAL A 262 -3.69 17.95 -6.45
CA VAL A 262 -3.70 16.72 -7.24
C VAL A 262 -2.30 16.13 -7.31
N THR A 263 -2.20 14.82 -7.14
CA THR A 263 -0.95 14.06 -7.31
C THR A 263 -0.62 13.84 -8.79
N CYS A 264 0.67 13.81 -9.13
CA CYS A 264 1.14 13.55 -10.50
C CYS A 264 0.95 12.07 -10.91
N GLY A 265 1.03 11.78 -12.24
CA GLY A 265 0.93 10.41 -12.76
C GLY A 265 -0.50 9.87 -12.90
N GLY A 266 -1.52 10.73 -12.85
CA GLY A 266 -2.93 10.38 -13.06
C GLY A 266 -3.58 9.69 -11.84
N ASN A 267 -4.73 9.05 -12.09
CA ASN A 267 -5.53 8.46 -11.02
C ASN A 267 -5.18 6.99 -10.70
N ALA A 268 -4.44 6.30 -11.57
CA ALA A 268 -4.18 4.87 -11.44
C ALA A 268 -3.55 4.52 -10.09
N LEU A 269 -2.52 5.27 -9.66
CA LEU A 269 -1.83 5.02 -8.40
C LEU A 269 -2.78 5.12 -7.19
N LYS A 270 -3.76 6.02 -7.22
CA LYS A 270 -4.77 6.16 -6.15
C LYS A 270 -5.60 4.88 -5.97
N PHE A 271 -5.87 4.14 -7.05
CA PHE A 271 -6.63 2.89 -7.00
C PHE A 271 -5.74 1.71 -6.60
N TYR A 272 -4.53 1.59 -7.19
CA TYR A 272 -3.63 0.47 -6.94
C TYR A 272 -2.99 0.51 -5.56
N ALA A 273 -2.67 1.68 -5.01
CA ALA A 273 -2.08 1.80 -3.69
C ALA A 273 -3.01 1.22 -2.60
N SER A 274 -2.42 0.39 -1.73
CA SER A 274 -3.09 -0.15 -0.54
C SER A 274 -3.05 0.85 0.63
N VAL A 275 -1.95 1.60 0.72
CA VAL A 275 -1.75 2.66 1.71
C VAL A 275 -1.38 3.94 0.98
N ARG A 276 -1.98 5.07 1.38
CA ARG A 276 -1.65 6.41 0.87
C ARG A 276 -1.45 7.35 2.05
N LEU A 277 -0.28 7.96 2.11
CA LEU A 277 0.13 8.87 3.18
C LEU A 277 0.28 10.29 2.63
N ASN A 278 -0.48 11.23 3.18
CA ASN A 278 -0.31 12.66 2.92
C ASN A 278 0.59 13.23 4.02
N ILE A 279 1.81 13.63 3.64
CA ILE A 279 2.81 14.16 4.55
C ILE A 279 2.97 15.67 4.34
N ARG A 280 2.90 16.44 5.44
CA ARG A 280 2.99 17.90 5.41
C ARG A 280 3.83 18.41 6.58
N ARG A 281 4.62 19.42 6.33
CA ARG A 281 5.29 20.18 7.39
C ARG A 281 4.28 21.08 8.10
N VAL A 282 4.24 20.99 9.42
CA VAL A 282 3.35 21.79 10.28
C VAL A 282 4.10 22.96 10.92
N GLY A 283 5.38 22.75 11.26
CA GLY A 283 6.17 23.74 11.96
C GLY A 283 7.67 23.51 11.86
N PHE A 284 8.43 24.39 12.45
CA PHE A 284 9.88 24.27 12.62
C PHE A 284 10.22 24.03 14.08
N ILE A 285 11.20 23.17 14.32
CA ILE A 285 11.79 22.93 15.64
C ILE A 285 13.00 23.85 15.77
N LYS A 286 12.99 24.69 16.81
CA LYS A 286 14.07 25.63 17.06
C LYS A 286 14.75 25.32 18.37
N LYS A 287 16.08 25.42 18.40
CA LYS A 287 16.91 25.37 19.61
C LYS A 287 17.62 26.72 19.74
N GLY A 288 17.05 27.60 20.56
CA GLY A 288 17.43 29.03 20.56
C GLY A 288 16.98 29.73 19.26
N GLU A 289 17.92 30.32 18.55
CA GLU A 289 17.70 30.99 17.27
C GLU A 289 17.81 30.05 16.07
N GLU A 290 18.46 28.89 16.24
CA GLU A 290 18.74 27.94 15.17
C GLU A 290 17.56 26.98 14.95
N THR A 291 17.22 26.77 13.66
CA THR A 291 16.23 25.77 13.27
C THR A 291 16.90 24.41 13.11
N THR A 292 16.62 23.49 14.01
CA THR A 292 17.26 22.16 14.08
C THR A 292 16.45 21.06 13.39
N GLY A 293 15.17 21.34 13.08
CA GLY A 293 14.30 20.34 12.46
C GLY A 293 12.93 20.89 12.07
N THR A 294 12.07 19.98 11.66
CA THR A 294 10.68 20.28 11.30
C THR A 294 9.72 19.33 11.99
N GLN A 295 8.57 19.85 12.39
CA GLN A 295 7.44 19.06 12.81
C GLN A 295 6.61 18.68 11.60
N VAL A 296 6.40 17.39 11.42
CA VAL A 296 5.71 16.81 10.27
C VAL A 296 4.43 16.13 10.71
N GLN A 297 3.37 16.33 9.94
CA GLN A 297 2.10 15.66 10.10
C GLN A 297 1.90 14.68 8.94
N VAL A 298 1.55 13.43 9.25
CA VAL A 298 1.20 12.40 8.28
C VAL A 298 -0.27 12.02 8.49
N LYS A 299 -1.08 12.21 7.45
CA LYS A 299 -2.47 11.76 7.40
C LYS A 299 -2.57 10.51 6.53
N ILE A 300 -3.13 9.45 7.05
CA ILE A 300 -3.42 8.22 6.32
C ILE A 300 -4.65 8.49 5.45
N ALA A 301 -4.42 8.84 4.17
CA ALA A 301 -5.50 9.19 3.23
C ALA A 301 -6.24 7.94 2.71
N LYS A 302 -5.58 6.78 2.71
CA LYS A 302 -6.15 5.49 2.32
C LYS A 302 -5.43 4.37 3.04
N ASN A 303 -6.17 3.40 3.51
CA ASN A 303 -5.64 2.14 4.06
C ASN A 303 -6.64 1.02 3.74
N LYS A 304 -6.15 -0.07 3.14
CA LYS A 304 -6.98 -1.25 2.83
C LYS A 304 -6.89 -2.35 3.91
N LEU A 305 -6.04 -2.16 4.93
CA LEU A 305 -5.76 -3.17 5.96
C LEU A 305 -6.35 -2.80 7.33
N ALA A 306 -6.57 -1.49 7.56
CA ALA A 306 -7.12 -0.97 8.80
C ALA A 306 -7.90 0.33 8.52
N PRO A 307 -8.66 0.87 9.49
CA PRO A 307 -9.40 2.11 9.32
C PRO A 307 -8.50 3.28 8.91
N PRO A 308 -8.83 3.98 7.80
CA PRO A 308 -8.06 5.13 7.31
C PRO A 308 -8.32 6.40 8.14
N PHE A 309 -7.74 7.52 7.68
CA PHE A 309 -7.92 8.90 8.16
C PHE A 309 -7.30 9.22 9.53
N LYS A 310 -6.61 8.26 10.15
CA LYS A 310 -5.78 8.55 11.33
C LYS A 310 -4.68 9.55 10.94
N THR A 311 -4.32 10.43 11.88
CA THR A 311 -3.29 11.46 11.70
C THR A 311 -2.27 11.34 12.81
N VAL A 312 -1.00 11.34 12.45
CA VAL A 312 0.13 11.31 13.37
C VAL A 312 1.05 12.49 13.13
N GLN A 313 1.79 12.89 14.14
CA GLN A 313 2.80 13.92 14.06
C GLN A 313 4.09 13.39 14.66
N PHE A 314 5.21 13.75 14.07
CA PHE A 314 6.53 13.44 14.58
C PHE A 314 7.55 14.51 14.18
N GLU A 315 8.69 14.49 14.84
CA GLU A 315 9.78 15.42 14.62
C GLU A 315 10.78 14.85 13.62
N LEU A 316 11.16 15.64 12.61
CA LEU A 316 12.27 15.36 11.71
C LEU A 316 13.42 16.29 12.05
N GLU A 317 14.53 15.74 12.52
CA GLU A 317 15.78 16.48 12.76
C GLU A 317 16.61 16.53 11.48
N PHE A 318 17.15 17.69 11.18
CA PHE A 318 18.01 17.85 10.03
C PHE A 318 19.30 17.02 10.20
N GLY A 319 19.67 16.28 9.17
CA GLY A 319 20.84 15.41 9.17
C GLY A 319 20.71 14.11 10.00
N LYS A 320 19.56 13.85 10.66
CA LYS A 320 19.35 12.63 11.48
C LYS A 320 18.08 11.86 11.12
N GLY A 321 17.05 12.55 10.61
CA GLY A 321 15.77 11.96 10.26
C GLY A 321 14.75 12.00 11.39
N ILE A 322 13.93 10.95 11.53
CA ILE A 322 12.85 10.86 12.53
C ILE A 322 13.45 10.73 13.93
N SER A 323 13.03 11.62 14.84
CA SER A 323 13.43 11.54 16.26
C SER A 323 12.55 10.53 17.00
N ARG A 324 13.03 9.29 17.10
CA ARG A 324 12.31 8.17 17.72
C ARG A 324 12.03 8.40 19.21
N GLU A 325 13.02 8.95 19.91
CA GLU A 325 12.92 9.26 21.35
C GLU A 325 11.83 10.30 21.60
N SER A 326 11.76 11.34 20.77
CA SER A 326 10.73 12.38 20.86
C SER A 326 9.32 11.81 20.70
N GLU A 327 9.12 10.89 19.72
CA GLU A 327 7.82 10.20 19.54
C GLU A 327 7.42 9.39 20.75
N ILE A 328 8.35 8.59 21.28
CA ILE A 328 8.09 7.74 22.44
C ILE A 328 7.71 8.59 23.66
N ILE A 329 8.43 9.69 23.90
CA ILE A 329 8.12 10.62 25.00
C ILE A 329 6.71 11.19 24.83
N GLU A 330 6.35 11.65 23.65
CA GLU A 330 5.02 12.25 23.40
C GLU A 330 3.89 11.23 23.59
N LEU A 331 4.06 10.02 23.06
CA LEU A 331 3.09 8.95 23.25
C LEU A 331 3.02 8.50 24.70
N ALA A 332 4.16 8.35 25.37
CA ALA A 332 4.21 7.95 26.77
C ALA A 332 3.57 9.00 27.72
N VAL A 333 3.71 10.28 27.42
CA VAL A 333 3.02 11.36 28.14
C VAL A 333 1.51 11.30 27.87
N LYS A 334 1.11 11.13 26.60
CA LYS A 334 -0.30 11.02 26.19
C LYS A 334 -1.01 9.85 26.88
N HIS A 335 -0.34 8.72 27.01
CA HIS A 335 -0.88 7.50 27.63
C HIS A 335 -0.55 7.36 29.12
N LYS A 336 -0.01 8.42 29.75
CA LYS A 336 0.29 8.53 31.19
C LYS A 336 1.36 7.56 31.73
N PHE A 337 2.20 7.00 30.88
CA PHE A 337 3.39 6.23 31.32
C PHE A 337 4.49 7.16 31.81
N ILE A 338 4.59 8.36 31.23
CA ILE A 338 5.45 9.44 31.72
C ILE A 338 4.55 10.55 32.25
N LYS A 339 4.79 10.98 33.47
CA LYS A 339 4.08 12.09 34.10
C LYS A 339 4.79 13.41 33.80
N LYS A 340 4.09 14.35 33.16
CA LYS A 340 4.59 15.68 32.89
C LYS A 340 4.04 16.65 33.92
N ASN A 341 4.90 17.24 34.74
CA ASN A 341 4.58 18.26 35.74
C ASN A 341 5.34 19.55 35.40
N GLY A 342 4.70 20.46 34.69
CA GLY A 342 5.33 21.69 34.20
C GLY A 342 6.53 21.38 33.27
N ALA A 343 7.74 21.80 33.68
CA ALA A 343 8.97 21.52 32.94
C ALA A 343 9.61 20.14 33.24
N PHE A 344 9.06 19.39 34.22
CA PHE A 344 9.64 18.12 34.64
C PHE A 344 8.89 16.94 34.08
N TYR A 345 9.66 15.93 33.64
CA TYR A 345 9.18 14.65 33.16
C TYR A 345 9.60 13.56 34.16
N ASP A 346 8.66 12.80 34.67
CA ASP A 346 8.91 11.69 35.58
C ASP A 346 8.79 10.37 34.81
N CYS A 347 9.93 9.69 34.68
CA CYS A 347 10.04 8.40 34.02
C CYS A 347 10.67 7.41 34.99
N ASN A 348 9.95 6.31 35.30
CA ASN A 348 10.38 5.25 36.22
C ASN A 348 10.88 5.81 37.59
N GLY A 349 10.20 6.87 38.13
CA GLY A 349 10.52 7.48 39.39
C GLY A 349 11.73 8.45 39.37
N ARG A 350 12.31 8.68 38.17
CA ARG A 350 13.36 9.70 37.97
C ARG A 350 12.79 10.93 37.30
N LYS A 351 13.16 12.10 37.79
CA LYS A 351 12.69 13.39 37.24
C LYS A 351 13.74 14.02 36.35
N TYR A 352 13.33 14.36 35.14
CA TYR A 352 14.16 15.01 34.12
C TYR A 352 13.65 16.42 33.88
N HIS A 353 14.55 17.41 33.86
CA HIS A 353 14.19 18.78 33.55
C HIS A 353 14.23 19.04 32.05
N GLY A 354 13.06 19.23 31.45
CA GLY A 354 12.90 19.42 29.99
C GLY A 354 12.82 18.13 29.21
N LYS A 355 12.23 18.21 28.00
CA LYS A 355 12.09 17.08 27.05
C LYS A 355 13.46 16.56 26.57
N GLU A 356 14.43 17.49 26.44
CA GLU A 356 15.77 17.18 25.92
C GLU A 356 16.57 16.26 26.86
N ALA A 357 16.55 16.54 28.18
CA ALA A 357 17.24 15.70 29.16
C ALA A 357 16.67 14.26 29.20
N LEU A 358 15.35 14.13 29.05
CA LEU A 358 14.73 12.80 28.94
C LEU A 358 15.07 12.10 27.63
N ARG A 359 15.16 12.86 26.52
CA ARG A 359 15.54 12.35 25.21
C ARG A 359 16.97 11.81 25.21
N GLU A 360 17.92 12.55 25.77
CA GLU A 360 19.30 12.10 25.95
C GLU A 360 19.39 10.85 26.82
N PHE A 361 18.59 10.79 27.89
CA PHE A 361 18.53 9.59 28.72
C PHE A 361 18.02 8.37 27.94
N LEU A 362 16.95 8.50 27.15
CA LEU A 362 16.41 7.40 26.34
C LEU A 362 17.38 6.98 25.23
N ALA A 363 18.09 7.93 24.61
CA ALA A 363 19.08 7.64 23.58
C ALA A 363 20.29 6.81 24.09
N HIS A 364 20.56 6.86 25.41
CA HIS A 364 21.63 6.07 26.04
C HIS A 364 21.13 4.81 26.77
N ASN A 365 19.80 4.56 26.78
CA ASN A 365 19.19 3.45 27.52
C ASN A 365 18.14 2.74 26.65
N ASP A 366 18.61 1.92 25.71
CA ASP A 366 17.78 1.18 24.78
C ASP A 366 16.77 0.25 25.48
N ASP A 367 17.17 -0.38 26.60
CA ASP A 367 16.28 -1.26 27.40
C ASP A 367 15.03 -0.53 27.89
N VAL A 368 15.20 0.73 28.38
CA VAL A 368 14.08 1.54 28.88
C VAL A 368 13.19 2.00 27.73
N GLN A 369 13.78 2.28 26.58
CA GLN A 369 13.07 2.63 25.36
C GLN A 369 12.21 1.48 24.87
N GLU A 370 12.76 0.26 24.81
CA GLU A 370 12.03 -0.93 24.41
C GLU A 370 10.91 -1.29 25.38
N GLU A 371 11.16 -1.17 26.70
CA GLU A 371 10.14 -1.39 27.73
C GLU A 371 8.95 -0.42 27.55
N LEU A 372 9.22 0.86 27.32
CA LEU A 372 8.18 1.86 27.06
C LEU A 372 7.42 1.56 25.76
N MET A 373 8.11 1.15 24.70
CA MET A 373 7.46 0.76 23.43
C MET A 373 6.56 -0.46 23.59
N MET A 374 6.98 -1.47 24.34
CA MET A 374 6.14 -2.65 24.62
C MET A 374 4.87 -2.26 25.39
N LYS A 375 5.00 -1.49 26.46
CA LYS A 375 3.85 -1.00 27.25
C LYS A 375 2.89 -0.13 26.41
N LEU A 376 3.43 0.70 25.52
CA LEU A 376 2.63 1.52 24.61
C LEU A 376 1.88 0.66 23.60
N ARG A 377 2.53 -0.36 23.02
CA ARG A 377 1.88 -1.30 22.07
C ARG A 377 0.74 -2.04 22.74
N GLU A 378 0.98 -2.62 23.91
CA GLU A 378 -0.03 -3.35 24.68
C GLU A 378 -1.26 -2.48 24.95
N LYS A 379 -1.07 -1.28 25.49
CA LYS A 379 -2.17 -0.36 25.79
C LYS A 379 -2.93 0.14 24.56
N LEU A 380 -2.26 0.30 23.43
CA LEU A 380 -2.89 0.75 22.19
C LEU A 380 -3.68 -0.36 21.52
N LEU A 381 -3.20 -1.61 21.58
CA LEU A 381 -3.94 -2.79 21.14
C LEU A 381 -5.20 -3.02 21.99
N GLU A 382 -5.10 -2.88 23.33
CA GLU A 382 -6.26 -2.96 24.23
C GLU A 382 -7.31 -1.89 23.90
N ALA A 383 -6.87 -0.66 23.61
CA ALA A 383 -7.78 0.43 23.29
C ALA A 383 -8.49 0.25 21.91
N GLU A 384 -7.84 -0.41 20.94
CA GLU A 384 -8.47 -0.75 19.67
C GLU A 384 -9.52 -1.86 19.86
N THR A 385 -9.22 -2.88 20.64
CA THR A 385 -10.16 -3.97 20.97
C THR A 385 -11.39 -3.46 21.74
N ASP A 386 -11.22 -2.54 22.68
CA ASP A 386 -12.30 -1.90 23.41
C ASP A 386 -13.20 -1.00 22.56
N GLN A 387 -12.66 -0.41 21.50
CA GLN A 387 -13.44 0.37 20.52
C GLN A 387 -14.26 -0.54 19.61
N GLU A 388 -13.68 -1.61 19.10
CA GLU A 388 -14.41 -2.60 18.27
C GLU A 388 -15.57 -3.23 19.03
N LEU A 389 -15.40 -3.57 20.32
CA LEU A 389 -16.46 -4.10 21.18
C LEU A 389 -17.59 -3.09 21.47
N LYS A 390 -17.29 -1.80 21.46
CA LYS A 390 -18.29 -0.74 21.67
C LYS A 390 -19.10 -0.45 20.42
N ASP A 391 -18.48 -0.53 19.24
CA ASP A 391 -19.16 -0.34 17.96
C ASP A 391 -20.10 -1.51 17.64
N GLU A 392 -19.74 -2.75 18.02
CA GLU A 392 -20.63 -3.92 17.88
C GLU A 392 -21.87 -3.87 18.81
N THR A 393 -21.82 -3.12 19.91
CA THR A 393 -22.95 -3.01 20.85
C THR A 393 -23.92 -1.88 20.54
N THR A 394 -23.62 -0.99 19.58
CA THR A 394 -24.44 0.17 19.24
C THR A 394 -25.34 -0.04 18.00
N ASP A 395 -25.27 -1.17 17.31
CA ASP A 395 -26.10 -1.48 16.14
C ASP A 395 -27.49 -2.05 16.48
N GLY A 396 -28.12 -1.57 17.54
CA GLY A 396 -29.42 -2.04 18.06
C GLY A 396 -30.60 -1.08 17.96
N GLU A 397 -30.53 0.09 17.32
CA GLU A 397 -31.71 0.92 17.06
C GLU A 397 -31.74 1.48 15.64
N PRO A 398 -32.80 1.27 14.84
CA PRO A 398 -32.92 1.84 13.51
C PRO A 398 -33.31 3.32 13.61
N THR A 399 -32.37 4.23 13.61
CA THR A 399 -32.62 5.64 13.34
C THR A 399 -32.97 5.81 11.87
N GLN A 400 -34.21 6.24 11.62
CA GLN A 400 -34.66 6.69 10.31
C GLN A 400 -33.77 7.88 9.84
N GLU A 401 -32.82 7.59 8.98
CA GLU A 401 -32.12 8.64 8.24
C GLU A 401 -33.02 9.19 7.14
N THR A 402 -33.40 10.45 7.27
CA THR A 402 -33.95 11.25 6.18
C THR A 402 -32.85 11.53 5.18
N ILE A 403 -32.94 10.90 4.02
CA ILE A 403 -32.06 11.10 2.87
C ILE A 403 -32.28 12.51 2.31
N PRO A 404 -31.28 13.39 2.18
CA PRO A 404 -31.40 14.60 1.39
C PRO A 404 -31.47 14.25 -0.10
N PRO A 405 -32.21 15.00 -0.93
CA PRO A 405 -32.40 14.65 -2.33
C PRO A 405 -31.08 14.74 -3.08
N ASP A 406 -30.79 13.66 -3.77
CA ASP A 406 -29.69 13.43 -4.68
C ASP A 406 -29.69 14.49 -5.81
N SER A 407 -28.62 15.24 -5.95
CA SER A 407 -28.36 16.06 -7.12
C SER A 407 -27.89 15.17 -8.24
N THR A 408 -28.80 14.82 -9.13
CA THR A 408 -28.57 14.11 -10.37
C THR A 408 -27.55 14.84 -11.24
N ASP A 409 -26.38 14.25 -11.43
CA ASP A 409 -25.46 14.54 -12.53
C ASP A 409 -26.01 13.94 -13.85
N GLU A 410 -27.02 14.60 -14.41
CA GLU A 410 -27.32 14.52 -15.83
C GLU A 410 -26.63 15.70 -16.52
N GLU A 411 -25.49 15.44 -17.13
CA GLU A 411 -24.99 16.16 -18.31
C GLU A 411 -23.70 15.49 -18.78
N VAL A 412 -23.76 14.69 -19.80
CA VAL A 412 -22.87 14.63 -20.98
C VAL A 412 -23.37 13.54 -21.93
N PHE A 413 -24.44 13.81 -22.68
CA PHE A 413 -24.68 13.21 -23.98
C PHE A 413 -25.54 14.14 -24.82
N ALA A 414 -24.94 15.17 -25.38
CA ALA A 414 -25.52 15.88 -26.53
C ALA A 414 -24.47 16.75 -27.19
N ALA A 415 -23.69 16.21 -28.11
CA ALA A 415 -23.07 16.95 -29.21
C ALA A 415 -22.41 15.97 -30.21
N ALA A 416 -23.23 15.27 -30.98
CA ALA A 416 -22.80 14.72 -32.27
C ALA A 416 -24.03 14.67 -33.20
N GLY A 417 -24.24 15.73 -33.94
CA GLY A 417 -25.27 15.72 -34.97
C GLY A 417 -25.68 17.14 -35.37
N ALA A 418 -24.91 17.78 -36.21
CA ALA A 418 -25.37 18.73 -37.23
C ALA A 418 -24.17 19.40 -37.90
N TYR A 419 -23.73 18.90 -39.05
CA TYR A 419 -23.31 19.72 -40.18
C TYR A 419 -23.51 18.85 -41.44
N THR A 420 -24.61 19.15 -42.11
CA THR A 420 -24.74 19.01 -43.56
C THR A 420 -23.93 20.07 -44.25
#